data_3cce2aba87560c11625481a571146314
#
_entry.id   3cce2aba87560c11625481a571146314
#
_cell.length_a   1.000
_cell.length_b   1.000
_cell.length_c   1.000
_cell.angle_alpha   90.00
_cell.angle_beta   90.00
_cell.angle_gamma   90.00
#
_symmetry.space_group_name_H-M   'P 1'
#
loop_
_entity.id
_entity.type
_entity.pdbx_description
1 polymer ?
#
loop_
_entity_poly.entity_id
_entity_poly.type
_entity_poly.pdbx_seq_one_letter_code
_entity_poly.pdbx_strand_id
1 'polypeptide(L)'
;MTQPQPAPREPKSRLLHDGRDMFWSIGPLVLACVVLAGVLGMCSFAPAGPGEGRVPNFDAPAALRADADALRIPVRVPALPEGWRANSGGREGIDGGRTDPATGQAVRAVATRVGYLAPNGMYLSLTQSNADEDALVGSINPDAYPTGSQDVAGRSWVVYEGGEDAEPVWTTRLDGAGGPAQIAITGAGGTDEYRTLAQATQSQRPLTVP
;
A
#
# COMPACT_ATOMS: atom_id res chain seq x y z
N MET A 1 83.32 -11.04 33.70
CA MET A 1 82.90 -10.21 32.58
C MET A 1 81.46 -10.53 32.31
N THR A 2 80.53 -9.71 32.84
CA THR A 2 79.08 -9.93 32.76
C THR A 2 78.59 -9.03 31.61
N GLN A 3 78.03 -9.67 30.57
CA GLN A 3 77.44 -8.92 29.45
C GLN A 3 76.12 -8.30 29.89
N PRO A 4 75.83 -7.03 29.52
CA PRO A 4 74.58 -6.42 29.83
C PRO A 4 73.47 -6.97 28.91
N GLN A 5 72.38 -7.41 29.49
CA GLN A 5 71.17 -7.90 28.83
C GLN A 5 70.41 -6.72 28.16
N PRO A 6 70.05 -6.80 26.89
CA PRO A 6 69.31 -5.74 26.20
C PRO A 6 67.90 -5.57 26.79
N ALA A 7 67.50 -4.34 27.00
CA ALA A 7 66.19 -3.96 27.55
C ALA A 7 65.03 -4.43 26.67
N PRO A 8 63.88 -4.81 27.26
CA PRO A 8 62.69 -5.22 26.54
C PRO A 8 62.18 -4.08 25.68
N ARG A 9 61.91 -4.33 24.41
CA ARG A 9 61.25 -3.36 23.53
C ARG A 9 59.80 -3.26 23.95
N GLU A 10 59.33 -2.04 24.24
CA GLU A 10 57.94 -1.75 24.51
C GLU A 10 57.07 -2.11 23.30
N PRO A 11 55.92 -2.82 23.54
CA PRO A 11 54.99 -3.16 22.48
C PRO A 11 54.35 -1.90 21.95
N LYS A 12 54.56 -1.54 20.69
CA LYS A 12 53.87 -0.44 20.00
C LYS A 12 52.37 -0.71 20.06
N SER A 13 51.61 0.30 20.44
CA SER A 13 50.13 0.25 20.60
C SER A 13 49.48 -0.22 19.31
N ARG A 14 48.75 -1.33 19.40
CA ARG A 14 48.01 -2.00 18.30
C ARG A 14 46.89 -1.13 17.69
N LEU A 15 46.50 -0.07 18.38
CA LEU A 15 45.40 0.84 17.97
C LEU A 15 45.67 1.68 16.71
N LEU A 16 46.94 1.86 16.32
CA LEU A 16 47.29 2.65 15.13
C LEU A 16 47.51 1.83 13.86
N HIS A 17 47.59 0.50 13.98
CA HIS A 17 47.70 -0.40 12.82
C HIS A 17 46.33 -0.85 12.29
N ASP A 18 45.31 -0.91 13.13
CA ASP A 18 43.96 -1.42 12.76
C ASP A 18 43.22 -0.49 11.77
N GLY A 19 43.37 0.83 11.88
CA GLY A 19 42.65 1.76 11.01
C GLY A 19 43.12 1.72 9.55
N ARG A 20 44.42 1.48 9.33
CA ARG A 20 44.97 1.45 7.99
C ARG A 20 44.75 0.10 7.29
N ASP A 21 44.81 -0.97 8.00
CA ASP A 21 44.51 -2.30 7.48
C ASP A 21 43.01 -2.45 7.21
N MET A 22 42.14 -1.85 8.05
CA MET A 22 40.71 -1.78 7.86
C MET A 22 40.35 -0.96 6.61
N PHE A 23 41.04 0.18 6.37
CA PHE A 23 40.84 0.98 5.16
C PHE A 23 41.22 0.20 3.89
N TRP A 24 42.32 -0.55 3.90
CA TRP A 24 42.76 -1.35 2.75
C TRP A 24 41.89 -2.58 2.50
N SER A 25 41.18 -3.09 3.50
CA SER A 25 40.23 -4.20 3.32
C SER A 25 38.85 -3.72 2.88
N ILE A 26 38.38 -2.57 3.36
CA ILE A 26 37.06 -2.00 3.04
C ILE A 26 37.07 -1.22 1.72
N GLY A 27 38.18 -0.51 1.41
CA GLY A 27 38.29 0.31 0.22
C GLY A 27 37.99 -0.41 -1.10
N PRO A 28 38.61 -1.58 -1.37
CA PRO A 28 38.31 -2.37 -2.57
C PRO A 28 36.86 -2.87 -2.62
N LEU A 29 36.28 -3.20 -1.48
CA LEU A 29 34.91 -3.69 -1.39
C LEU A 29 33.92 -2.56 -1.73
N VAL A 30 34.11 -1.37 -1.14
CA VAL A 30 33.27 -0.19 -1.44
C VAL A 30 33.40 0.19 -2.91
N LEU A 31 34.64 0.20 -3.46
CA LEU A 31 34.86 0.49 -4.87
C LEU A 31 34.14 -0.53 -5.78
N ALA A 32 34.22 -1.80 -5.46
CA ALA A 32 33.54 -2.85 -6.19
C ALA A 32 32.00 -2.68 -6.12
N CYS A 33 31.45 -2.34 -4.96
CA CYS A 33 30.02 -2.06 -4.80
C CYS A 33 29.57 -0.85 -5.62
N VAL A 34 30.37 0.24 -5.64
CA VAL A 34 30.07 1.44 -6.44
C VAL A 34 30.11 1.14 -7.94
N VAL A 35 31.10 0.38 -8.38
CA VAL A 35 31.21 -0.04 -9.80
C VAL A 35 30.04 -0.95 -10.18
N LEU A 36 29.70 -1.94 -9.35
CA LEU A 36 28.57 -2.81 -9.61
C LEU A 36 27.25 -2.04 -9.62
N ALA A 37 27.02 -1.13 -8.66
CA ALA A 37 25.84 -0.30 -8.63
C ALA A 37 25.72 0.58 -9.88
N GLY A 38 26.83 1.12 -10.37
CA GLY A 38 26.89 1.90 -11.62
C GLY A 38 26.60 1.07 -12.86
N VAL A 39 27.17 -0.13 -12.96
CA VAL A 39 26.99 -1.03 -14.11
C VAL A 39 25.57 -1.61 -14.15
N LEU A 40 24.99 -1.91 -12.99
CA LEU A 40 23.63 -2.44 -12.89
C LEU A 40 22.55 -1.35 -12.97
N GLY A 41 22.93 -0.08 -13.15
CA GLY A 41 21.97 1.04 -13.25
C GLY A 41 21.15 1.29 -11.98
N MET A 42 21.61 0.77 -10.82
CA MET A 42 20.90 0.93 -9.53
C MET A 42 21.09 2.31 -8.91
N CYS A 43 22.03 3.13 -9.42
CA CYS A 43 22.22 4.51 -9.03
C CYS A 43 21.60 5.43 -10.09
N SER A 44 20.31 5.71 -9.99
CA SER A 44 19.71 6.87 -10.68
C SER A 44 20.11 8.15 -9.93
N PHE A 45 21.30 8.64 -10.22
CA PHE A 45 21.72 9.94 -9.73
C PHE A 45 21.01 11.02 -10.55
N ALA A 46 19.91 11.56 -10.02
CA ALA A 46 19.19 12.69 -10.61
C ALA A 46 19.69 13.99 -9.97
N PRO A 47 20.69 14.68 -10.56
CA PRO A 47 21.25 15.91 -9.99
C PRO A 47 20.26 17.08 -9.96
N ALA A 48 19.10 16.95 -10.62
CA ALA A 48 18.02 17.94 -10.63
C ALA A 48 16.93 17.67 -9.57
N GLY A 49 17.17 16.76 -8.62
CA GLY A 49 16.17 16.32 -7.66
C GLY A 49 15.27 15.18 -8.22
N PRO A 50 14.33 14.66 -7.43
CA PRO A 50 13.34 13.73 -7.94
C PRO A 50 12.56 14.45 -9.03
N GLY A 51 12.81 14.07 -10.29
CA GLY A 51 11.96 14.51 -11.39
C GLY A 51 10.53 14.09 -11.09
N GLU A 52 9.54 14.84 -11.57
CA GLU A 52 8.14 14.37 -11.56
C GLU A 52 8.13 13.00 -12.25
N GLY A 53 8.20 11.95 -11.43
CA GLY A 53 8.14 10.57 -11.93
C GLY A 53 6.88 10.42 -12.75
N ARG A 54 6.99 9.83 -13.94
CA ARG A 54 5.79 9.44 -14.68
C ARG A 54 4.93 8.60 -13.73
N VAL A 55 3.81 9.17 -13.30
CA VAL A 55 2.81 8.40 -12.55
C VAL A 55 2.46 7.18 -13.40
N PRO A 56 2.66 5.95 -12.92
CA PRO A 56 2.29 4.76 -13.66
C PRO A 56 0.82 4.86 -14.07
N ASN A 57 0.53 4.67 -15.34
CA ASN A 57 -0.85 4.61 -15.79
C ASN A 57 -1.33 3.16 -15.61
N PHE A 58 -2.18 2.95 -14.61
CA PHE A 58 -2.77 1.66 -14.30
C PHE A 58 -4.14 1.54 -15.00
N ASP A 59 -4.32 0.50 -15.81
CA ASP A 59 -5.62 0.21 -16.43
C ASP A 59 -6.59 -0.40 -15.42
N ALA A 60 -7.17 0.44 -14.57
CA ALA A 60 -8.11 0.02 -13.54
C ALA A 60 -9.35 -0.69 -14.12
N PRO A 61 -9.99 -0.22 -15.21
CA PRO A 61 -11.12 -0.92 -15.80
C PRO A 61 -10.80 -2.35 -16.23
N ALA A 62 -9.66 -2.58 -16.87
CA ALA A 62 -9.25 -3.92 -17.30
C ALA A 62 -8.92 -4.81 -16.09
N ALA A 63 -8.19 -4.28 -15.11
CA ALA A 63 -7.84 -5.00 -13.88
C ALA A 63 -9.08 -5.39 -13.08
N LEU A 64 -10.01 -4.46 -12.85
CA LEU A 64 -11.24 -4.73 -12.09
C LEU A 64 -12.14 -5.76 -12.78
N ARG A 65 -12.20 -5.79 -14.13
CA ARG A 65 -12.92 -6.85 -14.85
C ARG A 65 -12.26 -8.22 -14.62
N ALA A 66 -10.94 -8.30 -14.78
CA ALA A 66 -10.20 -9.53 -14.53
C ALA A 66 -10.32 -9.99 -13.06
N ASP A 67 -10.45 -9.05 -12.12
CA ASP A 67 -10.64 -9.34 -10.70
C ASP A 67 -12.05 -9.83 -10.39
N ALA A 68 -13.09 -9.24 -10.99
CA ALA A 68 -14.46 -9.72 -10.88
C ALA A 68 -14.57 -11.19 -11.30
N ASP A 69 -13.99 -11.55 -12.43
CA ASP A 69 -13.99 -12.91 -12.95
C ASP A 69 -13.19 -13.88 -12.07
N ALA A 70 -12.01 -13.47 -11.60
CA ALA A 70 -11.13 -14.33 -10.82
C ALA A 70 -11.58 -14.52 -9.36
N LEU A 71 -12.06 -13.45 -8.74
CA LEU A 71 -12.43 -13.44 -7.33
C LEU A 71 -13.90 -13.77 -7.07
N ARG A 72 -14.73 -13.76 -8.11
CA ARG A 72 -16.18 -14.00 -8.03
C ARG A 72 -16.88 -13.06 -7.05
N ILE A 73 -16.49 -11.79 -7.03
CA ILE A 73 -17.13 -10.73 -6.24
C ILE A 73 -17.76 -9.68 -7.16
N PRO A 74 -18.85 -9.01 -6.74
CA PRO A 74 -19.55 -8.02 -7.57
C PRO A 74 -18.80 -6.67 -7.59
N VAL A 75 -17.69 -6.64 -8.33
CA VAL A 75 -16.82 -5.46 -8.48
C VAL A 75 -17.51 -4.37 -9.30
N ARG A 76 -17.29 -3.12 -8.95
CA ARG A 76 -17.71 -1.93 -9.71
C ARG A 76 -16.51 -1.17 -10.24
N VAL A 77 -16.62 -0.66 -11.47
CA VAL A 77 -15.62 0.24 -12.07
C VAL A 77 -16.06 1.67 -11.85
N PRO A 78 -15.39 2.48 -11.02
CA PRO A 78 -15.79 3.86 -10.76
C PRO A 78 -15.78 4.71 -12.04
N ALA A 79 -16.82 5.52 -12.24
CA ALA A 79 -16.87 6.53 -13.30
C ALA A 79 -16.37 7.87 -12.74
N LEU A 80 -15.04 8.01 -12.66
CA LEU A 80 -14.41 9.19 -12.09
C LEU A 80 -14.42 10.38 -13.05
N PRO A 81 -14.51 11.61 -12.52
CA PRO A 81 -14.42 12.84 -13.31
C PRO A 81 -13.02 12.99 -13.94
N GLU A 82 -12.94 13.95 -14.88
CA GLU A 82 -11.66 14.32 -15.49
C GLU A 82 -10.61 14.73 -14.44
N GLY A 83 -9.36 14.40 -14.72
CA GLY A 83 -8.22 14.70 -13.83
C GLY A 83 -7.90 13.59 -12.82
N TRP A 84 -8.83 12.67 -12.55
CA TRP A 84 -8.53 11.48 -11.75
C TRP A 84 -7.74 10.45 -12.56
N ARG A 85 -6.79 9.78 -11.92
CA ARG A 85 -5.95 8.76 -12.56
C ARG A 85 -5.75 7.56 -11.65
N ALA A 86 -5.99 6.37 -12.17
CA ALA A 86 -5.55 5.15 -11.49
C ALA A 86 -4.02 5.00 -11.61
N ASN A 87 -3.36 4.67 -10.50
CA ASN A 87 -1.90 4.52 -10.47
C ASN A 87 -1.41 3.17 -9.99
N SER A 88 -2.26 2.39 -9.35
CA SER A 88 -1.90 1.09 -8.76
C SER A 88 -3.12 0.20 -8.63
N GLY A 89 -2.90 -1.11 -8.48
CA GLY A 89 -3.95 -2.07 -8.18
C GLY A 89 -3.38 -3.41 -7.75
N GLY A 90 -4.19 -4.21 -7.06
CA GLY A 90 -3.81 -5.52 -6.58
C GLY A 90 -4.96 -6.29 -5.98
N ARG A 91 -4.71 -7.57 -5.71
CA ARG A 91 -5.62 -8.49 -5.03
C ARG A 91 -5.05 -8.85 -3.67
N GLU A 92 -5.94 -9.04 -2.71
CA GLU A 92 -5.55 -9.48 -1.38
C GLU A 92 -6.54 -10.49 -0.81
N GLY A 93 -6.08 -11.26 0.19
CA GLY A 93 -6.93 -12.16 0.95
C GLY A 93 -7.00 -11.70 2.39
N ILE A 94 -8.18 -11.79 2.99
CA ILE A 94 -8.43 -11.43 4.38
C ILE A 94 -8.77 -12.72 5.12
N ASP A 95 -7.87 -13.19 5.97
CA ASP A 95 -8.07 -14.44 6.71
C ASP A 95 -9.19 -14.26 7.76
N GLY A 96 -10.13 -15.22 7.80
CA GLY A 96 -11.32 -15.11 8.64
C GLY A 96 -12.23 -13.92 8.27
N GLY A 97 -12.05 -13.34 7.07
CA GLY A 97 -12.66 -12.07 6.67
C GLY A 97 -14.15 -12.10 6.45
N ARG A 98 -14.81 -13.26 6.51
CA ARG A 98 -16.27 -13.41 6.45
C ARG A 98 -16.73 -14.66 7.18
N THR A 99 -18.00 -14.67 7.54
CA THR A 99 -18.66 -15.84 8.14
C THR A 99 -19.42 -16.61 7.07
N ASP A 100 -19.18 -17.92 6.98
CA ASP A 100 -19.95 -18.81 6.11
C ASP A 100 -21.38 -18.93 6.67
N PRO A 101 -22.42 -18.54 5.94
CA PRO A 101 -23.80 -18.55 6.45
C PRO A 101 -24.34 -19.95 6.68
N ALA A 102 -23.78 -20.98 6.05
CA ALA A 102 -24.26 -22.38 6.19
C ALA A 102 -23.62 -23.05 7.41
N THR A 103 -22.37 -22.75 7.73
CA THR A 103 -21.60 -23.42 8.79
C THR A 103 -21.33 -22.55 10.01
N GLY A 104 -21.48 -21.23 9.90
CA GLY A 104 -21.12 -20.27 10.94
C GLY A 104 -19.60 -20.15 11.18
N GLN A 105 -18.80 -20.76 10.32
CA GLN A 105 -17.34 -20.72 10.45
C GLN A 105 -16.73 -19.49 9.77
N ALA A 106 -15.66 -18.95 10.36
CA ALA A 106 -14.85 -17.92 9.73
C ALA A 106 -14.10 -18.52 8.54
N VAL A 107 -14.26 -17.90 7.38
CA VAL A 107 -13.59 -18.30 6.14
C VAL A 107 -12.86 -17.11 5.53
N ARG A 108 -11.90 -17.40 4.66
CA ARG A 108 -11.14 -16.36 3.98
C ARG A 108 -12.03 -15.55 3.05
N ALA A 109 -11.92 -14.22 3.13
CA ALA A 109 -12.46 -13.30 2.15
C ALA A 109 -11.39 -12.89 1.13
N VAL A 110 -11.85 -12.33 0.02
CA VAL A 110 -10.98 -11.80 -1.03
C VAL A 110 -11.35 -10.35 -1.32
N ALA A 111 -10.34 -9.56 -1.72
CA ALA A 111 -10.52 -8.16 -2.06
C ALA A 111 -9.73 -7.79 -3.30
N THR A 112 -10.23 -6.82 -4.05
CA THR A 112 -9.49 -6.07 -5.06
C THR A 112 -9.31 -4.64 -4.59
N ARG A 113 -8.11 -4.08 -4.77
CA ARG A 113 -7.77 -2.72 -4.40
C ARG A 113 -7.26 -1.97 -5.61
N VAL A 114 -7.71 -0.73 -5.79
CA VAL A 114 -7.19 0.19 -6.79
C VAL A 114 -6.89 1.53 -6.15
N GLY A 115 -5.68 2.02 -6.36
CA GLY A 115 -5.26 3.36 -5.96
C GLY A 115 -5.54 4.39 -7.04
N TYR A 116 -6.05 5.52 -6.64
CA TYR A 116 -6.37 6.66 -7.48
C TYR A 116 -5.66 7.92 -7.00
N LEU A 117 -5.24 8.75 -7.93
CA LEU A 117 -4.79 10.11 -7.68
C LEU A 117 -5.89 11.08 -8.10
N ALA A 118 -6.32 11.90 -7.16
CA ALA A 118 -7.21 13.01 -7.42
C ALA A 118 -6.49 14.13 -8.20
N PRO A 119 -7.23 15.08 -8.81
CA PRO A 119 -6.64 16.20 -9.56
C PRO A 119 -5.63 17.05 -8.78
N ASN A 120 -5.82 17.15 -7.46
CA ASN A 120 -4.91 17.85 -6.53
C ASN A 120 -3.68 17.01 -6.11
N GLY A 121 -3.52 15.79 -6.66
CA GLY A 121 -2.42 14.89 -6.35
C GLY A 121 -2.62 14.02 -5.11
N MET A 122 -3.73 14.15 -4.40
CA MET A 122 -4.03 13.33 -3.23
C MET A 122 -4.34 11.89 -3.64
N TYR A 123 -3.79 10.95 -2.88
CA TYR A 123 -4.00 9.52 -3.09
C TYR A 123 -5.20 9.01 -2.30
N LEU A 124 -6.06 8.24 -2.97
CA LEU A 124 -7.11 7.44 -2.34
C LEU A 124 -7.08 6.01 -2.86
N SER A 125 -7.42 5.08 -2.00
CA SER A 125 -7.52 3.66 -2.30
C SER A 125 -8.96 3.21 -2.19
N LEU A 126 -9.47 2.56 -3.22
CA LEU A 126 -10.76 1.89 -3.25
C LEU A 126 -10.55 0.39 -3.12
N THR A 127 -11.08 -0.20 -2.06
CA THR A 127 -11.08 -1.66 -1.85
C THR A 127 -12.51 -2.19 -1.97
N GLN A 128 -12.69 -3.29 -2.70
CA GLN A 128 -13.97 -3.97 -2.87
C GLN A 128 -13.79 -5.44 -2.50
N SER A 129 -14.64 -5.96 -1.61
CA SER A 129 -14.44 -7.26 -0.98
C SER A 129 -15.75 -7.97 -0.72
N ASN A 130 -15.72 -9.30 -0.53
CA ASN A 130 -16.77 -10.09 0.07
C ASN A 130 -16.56 -10.29 1.59
N ALA A 131 -15.66 -9.55 2.20
CA ALA A 131 -15.46 -9.57 3.65
C ALA A 131 -16.62 -8.93 4.39
N ASP A 132 -16.75 -9.27 5.66
CA ASP A 132 -17.58 -8.54 6.61
C ASP A 132 -16.94 -7.16 6.89
N GLU A 133 -17.75 -6.19 7.30
CA GLU A 133 -17.30 -4.80 7.45
C GLU A 133 -16.11 -4.66 8.40
N ASP A 134 -16.23 -5.24 9.61
CA ASP A 134 -15.17 -5.15 10.64
C ASP A 134 -13.85 -5.80 10.16
N ALA A 135 -13.95 -6.91 9.44
CA ALA A 135 -12.79 -7.60 8.91
C ALA A 135 -12.11 -6.81 7.79
N LEU A 136 -12.89 -6.17 6.91
CA LEU A 136 -12.35 -5.32 5.86
C LEU A 136 -11.68 -4.09 6.45
N VAL A 137 -12.35 -3.39 7.37
CA VAL A 137 -11.79 -2.19 8.04
C VAL A 137 -10.55 -2.57 8.83
N GLY A 138 -10.60 -3.64 9.64
CA GLY A 138 -9.45 -4.12 10.41
C GLY A 138 -8.25 -4.57 9.56
N SER A 139 -8.48 -5.00 8.32
CA SER A 139 -7.39 -5.30 7.38
C SER A 139 -6.69 -4.06 6.83
N ILE A 140 -7.37 -2.90 6.84
CA ILE A 140 -6.83 -1.61 6.41
C ILE A 140 -6.16 -0.90 7.59
N ASN A 141 -6.89 -0.80 8.71
CA ASN A 141 -6.41 -0.20 9.94
C ASN A 141 -6.99 -0.97 11.15
N PRO A 142 -6.18 -1.79 11.85
CA PRO A 142 -6.67 -2.61 12.97
C PRO A 142 -7.13 -1.80 14.19
N ASP A 143 -6.70 -0.54 14.31
CA ASP A 143 -7.05 0.36 15.42
C ASP A 143 -8.25 1.27 15.09
N ALA A 144 -8.84 1.11 13.90
CA ALA A 144 -9.95 1.94 13.47
C ALA A 144 -11.26 1.57 14.19
N TYR A 145 -12.00 2.60 14.60
CA TYR A 145 -13.32 2.47 15.22
C TYR A 145 -14.31 3.43 14.57
N PRO A 146 -15.62 3.10 14.55
CA PRO A 146 -16.62 3.95 13.91
C PRO A 146 -16.82 5.25 14.69
N THR A 147 -16.71 6.40 14.01
CA THR A 147 -16.86 7.74 14.58
C THR A 147 -18.09 8.47 14.08
N GLY A 148 -18.69 8.01 12.98
CA GLY A 148 -19.86 8.63 12.40
C GLY A 148 -20.27 8.08 11.04
N SER A 149 -21.00 8.86 10.29
CA SER A 149 -21.39 8.52 8.93
C SER A 149 -21.47 9.75 8.03
N GLN A 150 -21.29 9.53 6.74
CA GLN A 150 -21.47 10.53 5.69
C GLN A 150 -22.54 10.07 4.71
N ASP A 151 -23.47 10.96 4.38
CA ASP A 151 -24.40 10.72 3.28
C ASP A 151 -23.74 11.09 1.96
N VAL A 152 -23.76 10.15 1.02
CA VAL A 152 -23.28 10.38 -0.35
C VAL A 152 -24.43 10.01 -1.30
N ALA A 153 -25.11 11.00 -1.84
CA ALA A 153 -26.21 10.85 -2.78
C ALA A 153 -27.29 9.84 -2.29
N GLY A 154 -27.70 9.95 -1.01
CA GLY A 154 -28.73 9.15 -0.39
C GLY A 154 -28.28 7.78 0.13
N ARG A 155 -26.96 7.52 0.17
CA ARG A 155 -26.36 6.34 0.77
C ARG A 155 -25.47 6.70 1.94
N SER A 156 -25.68 6.03 3.06
CA SER A 156 -24.83 6.18 4.24
C SER A 156 -23.52 5.41 4.07
N TRP A 157 -22.42 6.11 4.34
CA TRP A 157 -21.06 5.56 4.47
C TRP A 157 -20.64 5.70 5.93
N VAL A 158 -20.29 4.62 6.57
CA VAL A 158 -19.74 4.63 7.93
C VAL A 158 -18.32 5.13 7.86
N VAL A 159 -17.96 6.04 8.77
CA VAL A 159 -16.62 6.62 8.89
C VAL A 159 -15.94 5.98 10.09
N TYR A 160 -14.77 5.42 9.84
CA TYR A 160 -13.87 4.90 10.85
C TYR A 160 -12.64 5.77 10.93
N GLU A 161 -12.19 6.03 12.15
CA GLU A 161 -10.95 6.75 12.46
C GLU A 161 -10.14 5.91 13.46
N GLY A 162 -8.82 6.01 13.43
CA GLY A 162 -7.97 5.27 14.35
C GLY A 162 -6.55 5.79 14.35
N GLY A 163 -6.12 6.31 15.53
CA GLY A 163 -4.81 6.94 15.67
C GLY A 163 -4.76 8.39 15.18
N GLU A 164 -3.82 9.15 15.75
CA GLU A 164 -3.68 10.61 15.52
C GLU A 164 -3.26 10.96 14.08
N ASP A 165 -2.51 10.06 13.42
CA ASP A 165 -1.99 10.23 12.06
C ASP A 165 -2.60 9.25 11.05
N ALA A 166 -3.64 8.50 11.43
CA ALA A 166 -4.24 7.50 10.55
C ALA A 166 -5.25 8.12 9.59
N GLU A 167 -5.19 7.69 8.34
CA GLU A 167 -6.18 8.07 7.34
C GLU A 167 -7.55 7.46 7.69
N PRO A 168 -8.67 8.20 7.51
CA PRO A 168 -10.00 7.66 7.76
C PRO A 168 -10.34 6.54 6.77
N VAL A 169 -11.20 5.62 7.18
CA VAL A 169 -11.78 4.60 6.32
C VAL A 169 -13.28 4.85 6.21
N TRP A 170 -13.76 5.13 4.99
CA TRP A 170 -15.19 5.19 4.70
C TRP A 170 -15.64 3.86 4.12
N THR A 171 -16.67 3.26 4.70
CA THR A 171 -17.16 1.97 4.24
C THR A 171 -18.67 1.94 4.05
N THR A 172 -19.12 1.16 3.10
CA THR A 172 -20.54 0.88 2.85
C THR A 172 -20.70 -0.48 2.19
N ARG A 173 -21.89 -1.08 2.36
CA ARG A 173 -22.26 -2.32 1.70
C ARG A 173 -23.13 -2.04 0.47
N LEU A 174 -22.73 -2.54 -0.68
CA LEU A 174 -23.45 -2.38 -1.93
C LEU A 174 -23.98 -3.73 -2.42
N ASP A 175 -25.30 -3.84 -2.53
CA ASP A 175 -25.95 -5.02 -3.09
C ASP A 175 -25.91 -5.04 -4.62
N GLY A 176 -25.97 -6.22 -5.21
CA GLY A 176 -25.97 -6.39 -6.66
C GLY A 176 -26.17 -7.83 -7.10
N ALA A 177 -26.26 -8.04 -8.40
CA ALA A 177 -26.24 -9.39 -8.97
C ALA A 177 -24.90 -10.05 -8.59
N GLY A 178 -24.95 -11.26 -8.04
CA GLY A 178 -23.77 -11.96 -7.51
C GLY A 178 -23.54 -11.77 -6.01
N GLY A 179 -24.45 -11.08 -5.31
CA GLY A 179 -24.40 -10.83 -3.86
C GLY A 179 -23.94 -9.44 -3.48
N PRO A 180 -23.73 -9.18 -2.19
CA PRO A 180 -23.20 -7.90 -1.71
C PRO A 180 -21.69 -7.81 -1.83
N ALA A 181 -21.19 -6.58 -1.98
CA ALA A 181 -19.79 -6.25 -1.78
C ALA A 181 -19.63 -5.21 -0.67
N GLN A 182 -18.68 -5.43 0.22
CA GLN A 182 -18.22 -4.40 1.14
C GLN A 182 -17.22 -3.52 0.42
N ILE A 183 -17.43 -2.22 0.48
CA ILE A 183 -16.59 -1.21 -0.18
C ILE A 183 -15.91 -0.41 0.91
N ALA A 184 -14.62 -0.17 0.76
CA ALA A 184 -13.86 0.72 1.63
C ALA A 184 -13.05 1.72 0.80
N ILE A 185 -13.01 2.97 1.27
CA ILE A 185 -12.17 4.05 0.72
C ILE A 185 -11.29 4.55 1.86
N THR A 186 -9.99 4.67 1.62
CA THR A 186 -9.02 5.26 2.54
C THR A 186 -7.98 6.05 1.77
N GLY A 187 -7.31 7.00 2.40
CA GLY A 187 -6.25 7.78 1.77
C GLY A 187 -6.15 9.21 2.30
N ALA A 188 -5.18 9.95 1.79
CA ALA A 188 -4.85 11.31 2.22
C ALA A 188 -5.77 12.40 1.64
N GLY A 189 -6.80 12.03 0.88
CA GLY A 189 -7.75 12.97 0.31
C GLY A 189 -8.64 13.63 1.37
N GLY A 190 -9.22 14.78 1.03
CA GLY A 190 -10.25 15.43 1.85
C GLY A 190 -11.64 14.83 1.62
N THR A 191 -12.63 15.33 2.38
CA THR A 191 -14.02 14.86 2.33
C THR A 191 -14.63 14.89 0.92
N ASP A 192 -14.26 15.85 0.10
CA ASP A 192 -14.80 15.99 -1.26
C ASP A 192 -14.25 14.93 -2.21
N GLU A 193 -12.98 14.57 -2.09
CA GLU A 193 -12.38 13.48 -2.85
C GLU A 193 -12.99 12.13 -2.44
N TYR A 194 -13.19 11.90 -1.15
CA TYR A 194 -13.90 10.71 -0.66
C TYR A 194 -15.32 10.63 -1.22
N ARG A 195 -16.08 11.70 -1.17
CA ARG A 195 -17.44 11.76 -1.73
C ARG A 195 -17.46 11.50 -3.23
N THR A 196 -16.51 12.09 -3.96
CA THR A 196 -16.39 11.90 -5.40
C THR A 196 -16.14 10.43 -5.74
N LEU A 197 -15.16 9.78 -5.10
CA LEU A 197 -14.85 8.38 -5.34
C LEU A 197 -15.99 7.46 -4.88
N ALA A 198 -16.62 7.74 -3.74
CA ALA A 198 -17.77 7.01 -3.23
C ALA A 198 -18.96 7.06 -4.21
N GLN A 199 -19.32 8.27 -4.68
CA GLN A 199 -20.41 8.45 -5.63
C GLN A 199 -20.11 7.82 -6.98
N ALA A 200 -18.87 7.99 -7.49
CA ALA A 200 -18.42 7.38 -8.74
C ALA A 200 -18.49 5.85 -8.71
N THR A 201 -18.27 5.25 -7.52
CA THR A 201 -18.33 3.79 -7.32
C THR A 201 -19.77 3.30 -7.15
N GLN A 202 -20.54 3.89 -6.22
CA GLN A 202 -21.88 3.40 -5.88
C GLN A 202 -22.91 3.58 -7.01
N SER A 203 -22.71 4.56 -7.88
CA SER A 203 -23.58 4.81 -9.04
C SER A 203 -23.42 3.76 -10.14
N GLN A 204 -22.37 2.96 -10.11
CA GLN A 204 -22.12 1.95 -11.13
C GLN A 204 -22.82 0.62 -10.79
N ARG A 205 -23.25 -0.08 -11.84
CA ARG A 205 -23.70 -1.48 -11.69
C ARG A 205 -22.50 -2.38 -11.45
N PRO A 206 -22.65 -3.43 -10.62
CA PRO A 206 -21.59 -4.42 -10.48
C PRO A 206 -21.34 -5.12 -11.83
N LEU A 207 -20.11 -5.47 -12.09
CA LEU A 207 -19.74 -6.33 -13.19
C LEU A 207 -20.42 -7.69 -13.01
N THR A 208 -20.90 -8.26 -14.09
CA THR A 208 -21.55 -9.58 -14.07
C THR A 208 -20.47 -10.62 -13.81
N VAL A 209 -20.64 -11.41 -12.76
CA VAL A 209 -19.81 -12.58 -12.49
C VAL A 209 -20.44 -13.75 -13.23
N PRO A 210 -19.73 -14.41 -14.15
CA PRO A 210 -20.26 -15.54 -14.93
C PRO A 210 -20.51 -16.78 -14.05
#